data_f763945e7b8e7554c184160653523b71
#
_entry.id   f763945e7b8e7554c184160653523b71
#
_cell.length_a   1.000
_cell.length_b   1.000
_cell.length_c   1.000
_cell.angle_alpha   90.00
_cell.angle_beta   90.00
_cell.angle_gamma   90.00
#
_symmetry.space_group_name_H-M   'P 1'
#
loop_
_entity.id
_entity.type
_entity.pdbx_description
1 polymer ?
#
loop_
_entity_poly.entity_id
_entity_poly.type
_entity_poly.pdbx_seq_one_letter_code
_entity_poly.pdbx_strand_id
1 'polypeptide(L)'
;MDSEKNKIEKVKLKLIDTCKSFVITVMNNDHPDIGYAPYIYRDNFFYIFSSELSSHIRLLINKKVGTFMLIKDERDTKNIWARVRMKFQAKVSIISRNVPEFQEITDIISIEHGNTINIIKQFKDFHLMKIIPTQGTIITGFGSAYNLIGKSLEVKSKIKGNSK
;
A
#
# COMPACT_ATOMS: atom_id res chain seq x y z
N MET A 1 19.61 5.49 18.95
CA MET A 1 19.00 5.86 17.64
C MET A 1 18.78 4.62 16.75
N ASP A 2 19.77 3.78 16.57
CA ASP A 2 19.61 2.56 15.74
C ASP A 2 18.61 1.53 16.29
N SER A 3 18.53 1.37 17.60
CA SER A 3 17.59 0.44 18.25
C SER A 3 16.13 0.85 18.07
N GLU A 4 15.80 2.15 18.16
CA GLU A 4 14.44 2.65 17.95
C GLU A 4 14.03 2.54 16.47
N LYS A 5 14.91 2.94 15.55
CA LYS A 5 14.69 2.79 14.11
C LYS A 5 14.42 1.33 13.75
N ASN A 6 15.23 0.40 14.22
CA ASN A 6 15.06 -1.03 13.98
C ASN A 6 13.73 -1.56 14.52
N LYS A 7 13.27 -1.07 15.68
CA LYS A 7 11.97 -1.42 16.24
C LYS A 7 10.83 -0.97 15.34
N ILE A 8 10.89 0.26 14.82
CA ILE A 8 9.85 0.79 13.91
C ILE A 8 9.84 0.05 12.58
N GLU A 9 11.03 -0.26 12.02
CA GLU A 9 11.15 -1.07 10.81
C GLU A 9 10.46 -2.44 10.97
N LYS A 10 10.66 -3.11 12.11
CA LYS A 10 9.97 -4.39 12.40
C LYS A 10 8.46 -4.22 12.46
N VAL A 11 7.95 -3.16 13.08
CA VAL A 11 6.50 -2.86 13.13
C VAL A 11 5.95 -2.60 11.73
N LYS A 12 6.68 -1.84 10.90
CA LYS A 12 6.33 -1.57 9.50
C LYS A 12 6.22 -2.86 8.68
N LEU A 13 7.26 -3.70 8.73
CA LEU A 13 7.28 -4.96 7.97
C LEU A 13 6.16 -5.90 8.43
N LYS A 14 5.92 -5.98 9.75
CA LYS A 14 4.80 -6.76 10.28
C LYS A 14 3.46 -6.24 9.79
N LEU A 15 3.26 -4.92 9.71
CA LEU A 15 2.02 -4.34 9.19
C LEU A 15 1.82 -4.69 7.72
N ILE A 16 2.86 -4.60 6.90
CA ILE A 16 2.85 -4.95 5.47
C ILE A 16 2.52 -6.44 5.29
N ASP A 17 3.08 -7.32 6.12
CA ASP A 17 2.88 -8.76 6.04
C ASP A 17 1.48 -9.19 6.50
N THR A 18 0.95 -8.56 7.55
CA THR A 18 -0.34 -8.95 8.14
C THR A 18 -1.55 -8.36 7.42
N CYS A 19 -1.44 -7.16 6.84
CA CYS A 19 -2.49 -6.59 5.99
C CYS A 19 -2.53 -7.32 4.64
N LYS A 20 -3.75 -7.59 4.14
CA LYS A 20 -3.95 -8.23 2.82
C LYS A 20 -4.46 -7.27 1.77
N SER A 21 -4.84 -6.08 2.18
CA SER A 21 -5.32 -5.00 1.33
C SER A 21 -4.93 -3.64 1.91
N PHE A 22 -4.99 -2.61 1.09
CA PHE A 22 -4.85 -1.23 1.54
C PHE A 22 -5.99 -0.35 1.02
N VAL A 23 -6.23 0.74 1.70
CA VAL A 23 -7.10 1.82 1.23
C VAL A 23 -6.31 2.64 0.22
N ILE A 24 -6.98 3.04 -0.87
CA ILE A 24 -6.43 3.83 -1.97
C ILE A 24 -7.19 5.14 -2.03
N THR A 25 -6.48 6.25 -2.16
CA THR A 25 -7.06 7.57 -2.40
C THR A 25 -6.41 8.20 -3.62
N VAL A 26 -7.23 8.67 -4.56
CA VAL A 26 -6.79 9.37 -5.78
C VAL A 26 -7.64 10.63 -5.95
N MET A 27 -7.01 11.75 -6.30
CA MET A 27 -7.75 12.99 -6.54
C MET A 27 -8.57 12.93 -7.82
N ASN A 28 -9.85 13.23 -7.70
CA ASN A 28 -10.77 13.43 -8.79
C ASN A 28 -11.23 14.90 -8.78
N ASN A 29 -10.50 15.76 -9.50
CA ASN A 29 -10.64 17.22 -9.42
C ASN A 29 -10.53 17.69 -7.95
N ASP A 30 -11.60 18.25 -7.39
CA ASP A 30 -11.63 18.81 -6.03
C ASP A 30 -11.98 17.77 -4.94
N HIS A 31 -12.33 16.56 -5.33
CA HIS A 31 -12.75 15.50 -4.41
C HIS A 31 -11.80 14.30 -4.47
N PRO A 32 -11.36 13.77 -3.31
CA PRO A 32 -10.67 12.49 -3.29
C PRO A 32 -11.67 11.37 -3.55
N ASP A 33 -11.34 10.47 -4.49
CA ASP A 33 -12.02 9.20 -4.65
C ASP A 33 -11.29 8.14 -3.82
N ILE A 34 -12.02 7.30 -3.13
CA ILE A 34 -11.49 6.33 -2.19
C ILE A 34 -11.99 4.92 -2.52
N GLY A 35 -11.11 3.97 -2.39
CA GLY A 35 -11.43 2.55 -2.52
C GLY A 35 -10.38 1.69 -1.84
N TYR A 36 -10.37 0.41 -2.15
CA TYR A 36 -9.36 -0.51 -1.65
C TYR A 36 -8.97 -1.52 -2.73
N ALA A 37 -7.81 -2.17 -2.54
CA ALA A 37 -7.43 -3.33 -3.32
C ALA A 37 -6.60 -4.30 -2.47
N PRO A 38 -6.74 -5.61 -2.71
CA PRO A 38 -5.76 -6.59 -2.26
C PRO A 38 -4.40 -6.31 -2.90
N TYR A 39 -3.33 -6.56 -2.17
CA TYR A 39 -1.97 -6.37 -2.70
C TYR A 39 -1.08 -7.56 -2.35
N ILE A 40 0.01 -7.68 -3.10
CA ILE A 40 1.20 -8.40 -2.67
C ILE A 40 2.36 -7.42 -2.54
N TYR A 41 3.32 -7.74 -1.67
CA TYR A 41 4.52 -6.92 -1.46
C TYR A 41 5.76 -7.73 -1.80
N ARG A 42 6.57 -7.22 -2.75
CA ARG A 42 7.80 -7.86 -3.18
C ARG A 42 8.82 -6.81 -3.60
N ASP A 43 10.07 -7.00 -3.21
CA ASP A 43 11.21 -6.18 -3.62
C ASP A 43 11.00 -4.67 -3.41
N ASN A 44 10.37 -4.31 -2.29
CA ASN A 44 9.99 -2.93 -1.91
C ASN A 44 8.89 -2.30 -2.77
N PHE A 45 8.15 -3.09 -3.55
CA PHE A 45 7.00 -2.64 -4.33
C PHE A 45 5.73 -3.34 -3.87
N PHE A 46 4.61 -2.64 -3.99
CA PHE A 46 3.30 -3.28 -3.89
C PHE A 46 2.75 -3.52 -5.29
N TYR A 47 2.02 -4.59 -5.45
CA TYR A 47 1.36 -4.93 -6.70
C TYR A 47 -0.12 -5.17 -6.43
N ILE A 48 -0.97 -4.61 -7.28
CA ILE A 48 -2.42 -4.83 -7.26
C ILE A 48 -2.89 -5.28 -8.62
N PHE A 49 -3.93 -6.11 -8.64
CA PHE A 49 -4.62 -6.51 -9.84
C PHE A 49 -6.10 -6.16 -9.69
N SER A 50 -6.57 -5.12 -10.38
CA SER A 50 -7.88 -4.53 -10.15
C SER A 50 -8.52 -4.03 -11.43
N SER A 51 -9.88 -4.03 -11.42
CA SER A 51 -10.70 -3.60 -12.55
C SER A 51 -10.86 -2.08 -12.61
N GLU A 52 -10.74 -1.51 -13.79
CA GLU A 52 -11.04 -0.11 -14.08
C GLU A 52 -12.54 0.23 -14.00
N LEU A 53 -13.42 -0.74 -13.76
CA LEU A 53 -14.82 -0.47 -13.42
C LEU A 53 -14.93 0.34 -12.13
N SER A 54 -13.98 0.17 -11.22
CA SER A 54 -13.88 0.98 -10.00
C SER A 54 -13.31 2.37 -10.34
N SER A 55 -13.99 3.42 -9.92
CA SER A 55 -13.62 4.82 -10.24
C SER A 55 -12.21 5.19 -9.76
N HIS A 56 -11.85 4.82 -8.53
CA HIS A 56 -10.52 5.06 -7.98
C HIS A 56 -9.41 4.33 -8.76
N ILE A 57 -9.70 3.15 -9.35
CA ILE A 57 -8.74 2.43 -10.21
C ILE A 57 -8.57 3.12 -11.55
N ARG A 58 -9.66 3.57 -12.21
CA ARG A 58 -9.56 4.40 -13.43
C ARG A 58 -8.73 5.66 -13.20
N LEU A 59 -8.96 6.34 -12.09
CA LEU A 59 -8.19 7.52 -11.71
C LEU A 59 -6.71 7.18 -11.48
N LEU A 60 -6.43 6.08 -10.80
CA LEU A 60 -5.07 5.63 -10.52
C LEU A 60 -4.30 5.33 -11.82
N ILE A 61 -4.95 4.67 -12.78
CA ILE A 61 -4.40 4.39 -14.12
C ILE A 61 -4.08 5.69 -14.86
N ASN A 62 -4.98 6.67 -14.81
CA ASN A 62 -4.83 7.94 -15.54
C ASN A 62 -3.83 8.89 -14.88
N LYS A 63 -3.93 9.06 -13.57
CA LYS A 63 -3.07 9.99 -12.80
C LYS A 63 -1.68 9.44 -12.53
N LYS A 64 -1.53 8.12 -12.45
CA LYS A 64 -0.27 7.41 -12.14
C LYS A 64 0.36 7.79 -10.80
N VAL A 65 -0.45 8.33 -9.91
CA VAL A 65 -0.08 8.69 -8.54
C VAL A 65 -1.28 8.45 -7.62
N GLY A 66 -1.02 8.09 -6.37
CA GLY A 66 -2.04 7.91 -5.35
C GLY A 66 -1.46 7.91 -3.95
N THR A 67 -2.34 7.95 -2.97
CA THR A 67 -2.02 7.77 -1.57
C THR A 67 -2.66 6.48 -1.06
N PHE A 68 -1.88 5.71 -0.34
CA PHE A 68 -2.23 4.38 0.12
C PHE A 68 -2.15 4.31 1.64
N MET A 69 -3.04 3.55 2.28
CA MET A 69 -3.00 3.37 3.72
C MET A 69 -3.15 1.90 4.09
N LEU A 70 -2.21 1.43 4.90
CA LEU A 70 -2.28 0.20 5.66
C LEU A 70 -2.68 0.53 7.09
N ILE A 71 -3.62 -0.21 7.64
CA ILE A 71 -4.08 -0.02 9.00
C ILE A 71 -4.33 -1.38 9.66
N LYS A 72 -3.77 -1.56 10.86
CA LYS A 72 -3.92 -2.79 11.63
C LYS A 72 -5.40 -3.07 11.89
N ASP A 73 -5.81 -4.34 11.86
CA ASP A 73 -7.19 -4.73 12.14
C ASP A 73 -7.65 -4.24 13.54
N GLU A 74 -8.90 -3.84 13.65
CA GLU A 74 -9.46 -3.36 14.91
C GLU A 74 -9.51 -4.46 15.96
N ARG A 75 -9.80 -5.70 15.55
CA ARG A 75 -9.85 -6.87 16.41
C ARG A 75 -8.51 -7.14 17.11
N ASP A 76 -7.40 -6.81 16.44
CA ASP A 76 -6.04 -6.98 16.95
C ASP A 76 -5.52 -5.74 17.66
N THR A 77 -6.34 -4.68 17.79
CA THR A 77 -5.94 -3.38 18.31
C THR A 77 -6.44 -3.23 19.75
N LYS A 78 -5.51 -3.19 20.72
CA LYS A 78 -5.86 -3.01 22.15
C LYS A 78 -6.40 -1.61 22.45
N ASN A 79 -5.88 -0.59 21.78
CA ASN A 79 -6.27 0.80 21.97
C ASN A 79 -6.53 1.44 20.60
N ILE A 80 -7.80 1.73 20.33
CA ILE A 80 -8.25 2.27 19.03
C ILE A 80 -7.63 3.64 18.71
N TRP A 81 -7.33 4.46 19.69
CA TRP A 81 -6.69 5.76 19.51
C TRP A 81 -5.24 5.67 19.06
N ALA A 82 -4.56 4.59 19.42
CA ALA A 82 -3.16 4.32 19.12
C ALA A 82 -2.99 3.24 18.04
N ARG A 83 -4.01 3.05 17.20
CA ARG A 83 -4.03 2.01 16.14
C ARG A 83 -2.86 2.18 15.20
N VAL A 84 -2.10 1.11 15.00
CA VAL A 84 -0.93 1.11 14.10
C VAL A 84 -1.42 1.29 12.66
N ARG A 85 -0.84 2.26 11.98
CA ARG A 85 -1.18 2.57 10.59
C ARG A 85 -0.01 3.22 9.85
N MET A 86 0.05 2.99 8.56
CA MET A 86 1.03 3.59 7.67
C MET A 86 0.31 4.15 6.45
N LYS A 87 0.58 5.40 6.11
CA LYS A 87 0.16 5.99 4.83
C LYS A 87 1.38 6.36 4.02
N PHE A 88 1.30 6.21 2.71
CA PHE A 88 2.38 6.59 1.81
C PHE A 88 1.84 7.08 0.47
N GLN A 89 2.58 7.97 -0.15
CA GLN A 89 2.39 8.39 -1.52
C GLN A 89 3.19 7.46 -2.43
N ALA A 90 2.67 7.19 -3.62
CA ALA A 90 3.35 6.36 -4.58
C ALA A 90 3.09 6.78 -6.02
N LYS A 91 4.06 6.49 -6.88
CA LYS A 91 3.88 6.44 -8.33
C LYS A 91 3.32 5.08 -8.72
N VAL A 92 2.57 5.05 -9.81
CA VAL A 92 1.93 3.84 -10.32
C VAL A 92 2.39 3.56 -11.74
N SER A 93 2.79 2.34 -12.01
CA SER A 93 3.16 1.85 -13.34
C SER A 93 2.28 0.65 -13.70
N ILE A 94 1.72 0.65 -14.90
CA ILE A 94 0.95 -0.50 -15.41
C ILE A 94 1.92 -1.50 -16.00
N ILE A 95 1.76 -2.77 -15.63
CA ILE A 95 2.52 -3.88 -16.18
C ILE A 95 1.77 -4.48 -17.35
N SER A 96 2.39 -4.47 -18.52
CA SER A 96 1.82 -5.06 -19.73
C SER A 96 1.63 -6.58 -19.59
N ARG A 97 0.54 -7.09 -20.15
CA ARG A 97 0.25 -8.54 -20.19
C ARG A 97 1.31 -9.36 -20.95
N ASN A 98 2.07 -8.69 -21.83
CA ASN A 98 3.03 -9.34 -22.73
C ASN A 98 4.45 -9.45 -22.15
N VAL A 99 4.67 -8.99 -20.91
CA VAL A 99 5.98 -9.10 -20.27
C VAL A 99 5.99 -10.23 -19.23
N PRO A 100 7.13 -10.90 -19.01
CA PRO A 100 7.25 -12.00 -18.05
C PRO A 100 6.82 -11.62 -16.62
N GLU A 101 7.07 -10.39 -16.18
CA GLU A 101 6.68 -9.87 -14.86
C GLU A 101 5.18 -10.01 -14.62
N PHE A 102 4.33 -9.87 -15.66
CA PHE A 102 2.88 -10.03 -15.51
C PHE A 102 2.52 -11.43 -15.03
N GLN A 103 3.03 -12.48 -15.68
CA GLN A 103 2.74 -13.84 -15.30
C GLN A 103 3.32 -14.17 -13.92
N GLU A 104 4.57 -13.80 -13.68
CA GLU A 104 5.24 -14.03 -12.39
C GLU A 104 4.42 -13.42 -11.22
N ILE A 105 4.02 -12.16 -11.34
CA ILE A 105 3.29 -11.48 -10.27
C ILE A 105 1.88 -12.03 -10.10
N THR A 106 1.18 -12.36 -11.19
CA THR A 106 -0.17 -12.93 -11.08
C THR A 106 -0.15 -14.34 -10.48
N ASP A 107 0.90 -15.11 -10.69
CA ASP A 107 1.08 -16.42 -10.05
C ASP A 107 1.29 -16.26 -8.53
N ILE A 108 2.09 -15.28 -8.11
CA ILE A 108 2.27 -14.95 -6.69
C ILE A 108 0.96 -14.51 -6.05
N ILE A 109 0.18 -13.66 -6.73
CA ILE A 109 -1.15 -13.24 -6.24
C ILE A 109 -2.08 -14.47 -6.08
N SER A 110 -2.01 -15.42 -7.00
CA SER A 110 -2.79 -16.67 -6.89
C SER A 110 -2.41 -17.49 -5.66
N ILE A 111 -1.13 -17.56 -5.34
CA ILE A 111 -0.63 -18.27 -4.15
C ILE A 111 -1.07 -17.57 -2.87
N GLU A 112 -0.98 -16.24 -2.80
CA GLU A 112 -1.25 -15.49 -1.57
C GLU A 112 -2.74 -15.19 -1.33
N HIS A 113 -3.53 -14.97 -2.41
CA HIS A 113 -4.92 -14.54 -2.34
C HIS A 113 -5.92 -15.53 -2.94
N GLY A 114 -5.44 -16.66 -3.44
CA GLY A 114 -6.29 -17.72 -4.00
C GLY A 114 -6.59 -17.59 -5.49
N ASN A 115 -7.27 -18.60 -6.01
CA ASN A 115 -7.42 -18.86 -7.45
C ASN A 115 -8.33 -17.89 -8.20
N THR A 116 -9.03 -16.99 -7.54
CA THR A 116 -9.91 -16.01 -8.19
C THR A 116 -9.18 -15.23 -9.29
N ILE A 117 -7.91 -14.91 -9.09
CA ILE A 117 -7.11 -14.19 -10.11
C ILE A 117 -7.02 -14.95 -11.42
N ASN A 118 -7.01 -16.29 -11.39
CA ASN A 118 -6.93 -17.11 -12.61
C ASN A 118 -8.17 -16.99 -13.49
N ILE A 119 -9.29 -16.58 -12.91
CA ILE A 119 -10.53 -16.27 -13.63
C ILE A 119 -10.47 -14.82 -14.12
N ILE A 120 -10.22 -13.87 -13.22
CA ILE A 120 -10.30 -12.44 -13.54
C ILE A 120 -9.17 -11.93 -14.43
N LYS A 121 -8.02 -12.62 -14.49
CA LYS A 121 -6.91 -12.24 -15.38
C LYS A 121 -7.25 -12.33 -16.87
N GLN A 122 -8.35 -13.01 -17.22
CA GLN A 122 -8.84 -13.09 -18.59
C GLN A 122 -9.61 -11.84 -19.03
N PHE A 123 -10.11 -11.04 -18.06
CA PHE A 123 -10.88 -9.84 -18.36
C PHE A 123 -9.96 -8.68 -18.71
N LYS A 124 -10.30 -7.95 -19.79
CA LYS A 124 -9.47 -6.87 -20.33
C LYS A 124 -9.47 -5.61 -19.46
N ASP A 125 -10.52 -5.42 -18.67
CA ASP A 125 -10.68 -4.29 -17.75
C ASP A 125 -9.88 -4.42 -16.45
N PHE A 126 -9.24 -5.58 -16.22
CA PHE A 126 -8.32 -5.78 -15.10
C PHE A 126 -6.88 -5.45 -15.50
N HIS A 127 -6.23 -4.66 -14.66
CA HIS A 127 -4.85 -4.20 -14.88
C HIS A 127 -3.96 -4.60 -13.71
N LEU A 128 -2.76 -5.08 -14.04
CA LEU A 128 -1.70 -5.28 -13.06
C LEU A 128 -0.94 -3.96 -12.91
N MET A 129 -0.89 -3.45 -11.70
CA MET A 129 -0.23 -2.18 -11.37
C MET A 129 0.84 -2.39 -10.33
N LYS A 130 2.02 -1.81 -10.60
CA LYS A 130 3.15 -1.71 -9.68
C LYS A 130 3.08 -0.37 -8.97
N ILE A 131 3.00 -0.42 -7.66
CA ILE A 131 2.92 0.74 -6.78
C ILE A 131 4.31 0.98 -6.22
N ILE A 132 4.89 2.14 -6.53
CA ILE A 132 6.27 2.51 -6.22
C ILE A 132 6.23 3.61 -5.16
N PRO A 133 6.43 3.28 -3.88
CA PRO A 133 6.39 4.26 -2.81
C PRO A 133 7.44 5.36 -2.99
N THR A 134 7.13 6.56 -2.51
CA THR A 134 8.05 7.71 -2.55
C THR A 134 8.33 8.27 -1.17
N GLN A 135 7.30 8.47 -0.38
CA GLN A 135 7.38 8.95 0.99
C GLN A 135 6.11 8.58 1.75
N GLY A 136 6.18 8.61 3.07
CA GLY A 136 5.02 8.28 3.89
C GLY A 136 5.21 8.62 5.35
N THR A 137 4.27 8.16 6.16
CA THR A 137 4.34 8.25 7.62
C THR A 137 3.81 6.95 8.23
N ILE A 138 4.41 6.53 9.34
CA ILE A 138 3.90 5.43 10.15
C ILE A 138 3.62 5.92 11.57
N ILE A 139 2.49 5.49 12.11
CA ILE A 139 2.11 5.71 13.51
C ILE A 139 2.08 4.34 14.18
N THR A 140 2.86 4.19 15.23
CA THR A 140 3.02 2.92 15.95
C THR A 140 2.46 2.94 17.37
N GLY A 141 1.92 4.10 17.80
CA GLY A 141 1.35 4.30 19.12
C GLY A 141 1.23 5.78 19.47
N PHE A 142 0.84 6.09 20.72
CA PHE A 142 0.78 7.47 21.19
C PHE A 142 2.16 8.11 21.16
N GLY A 143 2.25 9.34 20.57
CA GLY A 143 3.50 10.07 20.45
C GLY A 143 4.58 9.38 19.62
N SER A 144 4.20 8.33 18.88
CA SER A 144 5.11 7.48 18.13
C SER A 144 4.75 7.52 16.64
N ALA A 145 5.13 8.62 15.97
CA ALA A 145 4.93 8.86 14.56
C ALA A 145 6.27 9.14 13.87
N TYR A 146 6.47 8.57 12.68
CA TYR A 146 7.75 8.67 11.96
C TYR A 146 7.53 8.94 10.49
N ASN A 147 8.42 9.75 9.91
CA ASN A 147 8.53 9.97 8.47
C ASN A 147 9.22 8.78 7.81
N LEU A 148 8.69 8.40 6.65
CA LEU A 148 9.21 7.34 5.78
C LEU A 148 9.64 7.94 4.43
N ILE A 149 10.71 7.43 3.84
CA ILE A 149 11.25 7.92 2.57
C ILE A 149 11.65 6.79 1.62
N GLY A 150 11.58 7.11 0.33
CA GLY A 150 12.04 6.24 -0.75
C GLY A 150 11.13 5.04 -0.99
N LYS A 151 11.51 4.22 -1.97
CA LYS A 151 10.73 3.05 -2.39
C LYS A 151 10.62 1.96 -1.31
N SER A 152 11.59 1.86 -0.42
CA SER A 152 11.59 0.94 0.72
C SER A 152 10.84 1.49 1.93
N LEU A 153 10.33 2.75 1.86
CA LEU A 153 9.70 3.45 2.98
C LEU A 153 10.57 3.40 4.24
N GLU A 154 11.86 3.70 4.08
CA GLU A 154 12.82 3.69 5.16
C GLU A 154 12.45 4.70 6.25
N VAL A 155 12.55 4.29 7.52
CA VAL A 155 12.30 5.19 8.66
C VAL A 155 13.37 6.27 8.70
N LYS A 156 12.97 7.54 8.54
CA LYS A 156 13.88 8.69 8.48
C LYS A 156 13.98 9.41 9.83
N SER A 157 12.87 9.87 10.35
CA SER A 157 12.85 10.73 11.54
C SER A 157 11.54 10.60 12.30
N LYS A 158 11.61 10.82 13.61
CA LYS A 158 10.43 10.94 14.45
C LYS A 158 9.73 12.28 14.21
N ILE A 159 8.43 12.26 14.10
CA ILE A 159 7.59 13.44 14.02
C ILE A 159 7.39 13.96 15.44
N LYS A 160 7.85 15.18 15.70
CA LYS A 160 7.62 15.85 16.99
C LYS A 160 6.22 16.48 16.97
N GLY A 161 5.39 16.15 17.96
CA GLY A 161 4.16 16.92 18.21
C GLY A 161 4.52 18.32 18.69
N ASN A 162 3.68 19.30 18.34
CA ASN A 162 3.77 20.61 18.99
C ASN A 162 3.33 20.41 20.45
N SER A 163 4.29 20.21 21.35
CA SER A 163 4.04 20.40 22.77
C SER A 163 3.84 21.90 22.99
N LYS A 164 2.58 22.28 23.22
CA LYS A 164 2.31 23.58 23.87
C LYS A 164 2.73 23.48 25.33
#